data_53ce907f33829d0d89e2f21f3446935d
#
_entry.id   53ce907f33829d0d89e2f21f3446935d
#
_cell.length_a   1.000
_cell.length_b   1.000
_cell.length_c   1.000
_cell.angle_alpha   90.00
_cell.angle_beta   90.00
_cell.angle_gamma   90.00
#
_symmetry.space_group_name_H-M   'P 1'
#
loop_
_entity.id
_entity.type
_entity.pdbx_description
1 polymer ?
#
loop_
_entity_poly.entity_id
_entity_poly.type
_entity_poly.pdbx_seq_one_letter_code
_entity_poly.pdbx_strand_id
1 'polypeptide(L)'
;EQQLHRPKHAFEIADMLIALRDHSCNDEWTGAAGCVCMHAKNPTPPINPRQSIDCETTNSMIAVLKPGDSFILSPGMSTTCMAPFQPFWFDAFSPNQVFHIDRQETAIASWIRREEINRAAIDGRIPVEEYRAEMKEMERAWINRAQTISRSDRQIFVNENALQAERFIDKWLD
;
A
#
# COMPACT_ATOMS: atom_id res chain seq x y z
N GLU A 1 25.39 14.96 14.20
CA GLU A 1 25.47 14.42 12.82
C GLU A 1 25.31 12.90 12.91
N GLN A 2 24.09 12.40 12.69
CA GLN A 2 23.85 10.95 12.51
C GLN A 2 24.45 10.58 11.15
N GLN A 3 25.55 9.85 11.14
CA GLN A 3 26.06 9.22 9.94
C GLN A 3 25.03 8.21 9.46
N LEU A 4 24.37 8.52 8.35
CA LEU A 4 23.59 7.56 7.58
C LEU A 4 24.53 6.39 7.23
N HIS A 5 24.36 5.26 7.91
CA HIS A 5 25.06 4.04 7.56
C HIS A 5 24.66 3.66 6.13
N ARG A 6 25.57 3.81 5.18
CA ARG A 6 25.37 3.26 3.83
C ARG A 6 25.25 1.75 3.96
N PRO A 7 24.15 1.14 3.50
CA PRO A 7 24.03 -0.31 3.53
C PRO A 7 25.17 -0.93 2.73
N LYS A 8 25.73 -2.02 3.25
CA LYS A 8 26.85 -2.75 2.62
C LYS A 8 26.46 -3.52 1.35
N HIS A 9 25.16 -3.55 1.02
CA HIS A 9 24.57 -4.19 -0.17
C HIS A 9 23.66 -3.20 -0.90
N ALA A 10 23.36 -3.49 -2.15
CA ALA A 10 22.40 -2.69 -2.92
C ALA A 10 21.03 -2.72 -2.23
N PHE A 11 20.34 -1.59 -2.20
CA PHE A 11 18.98 -1.48 -1.67
C PHE A 11 18.03 -2.26 -2.59
N GLU A 12 17.30 -3.21 -2.03
CA GLU A 12 16.30 -4.00 -2.74
C GLU A 12 14.88 -3.47 -2.50
N ILE A 13 13.93 -3.89 -3.34
CA ILE A 13 12.52 -3.53 -3.18
C ILE A 13 11.99 -3.96 -1.80
N ALA A 14 12.43 -5.12 -1.31
CA ALA A 14 12.05 -5.63 0.00
C ALA A 14 12.49 -4.70 1.14
N ASP A 15 13.68 -4.12 1.07
CA ASP A 15 14.17 -3.17 2.07
C ASP A 15 13.31 -1.90 2.10
N MET A 16 12.88 -1.43 0.93
CA MET A 16 11.99 -0.27 0.83
C MET A 16 10.60 -0.55 1.40
N LEU A 17 10.05 -1.74 1.14
CA LEU A 17 8.77 -2.15 1.73
C LEU A 17 8.83 -2.25 3.25
N ILE A 18 9.93 -2.78 3.79
CA ILE A 18 10.17 -2.82 5.25
C ILE A 18 10.22 -1.39 5.79
N ALA A 19 11.00 -0.50 5.17
CA ALA A 19 11.13 0.88 5.62
C ALA A 19 9.80 1.65 5.57
N LEU A 20 8.99 1.48 4.51
CA LEU A 20 7.69 2.14 4.39
C LEU A 20 6.63 1.62 5.36
N ARG A 21 6.82 0.42 5.89
CA ARG A 21 5.95 -0.24 6.88
C ARG A 21 6.51 -0.19 8.30
N ASP A 22 7.52 0.65 8.52
CA ASP A 22 8.20 0.73 9.82
C ASP A 22 7.30 1.39 10.89
N HIS A 23 7.17 0.67 12.01
CA HIS A 23 6.47 1.09 13.24
C HIS A 23 7.42 1.18 14.43
N SER A 24 8.74 1.26 14.21
CA SER A 24 9.77 1.16 15.25
C SER A 24 9.68 2.23 16.34
N CYS A 25 8.93 3.30 16.10
CA CYS A 25 8.68 4.33 17.10
C CYS A 25 7.49 4.01 18.03
N ASN A 26 6.74 2.92 17.77
CA ASN A 26 5.64 2.49 18.63
C ASN A 26 5.23 1.04 18.34
N ASP A 27 5.06 0.23 19.37
CA ASP A 27 4.84 -1.22 19.25
C ASP A 27 3.42 -1.61 18.84
N GLU A 28 2.53 -0.66 18.57
CA GLU A 28 1.13 -0.98 18.33
C GLU A 28 0.52 -0.15 17.20
N TRP A 29 -0.65 -0.57 16.73
CA TRP A 29 -1.59 0.11 15.85
C TRP A 29 -1.99 1.54 16.31
N THR A 30 -1.21 2.15 17.12
CA THR A 30 -1.56 3.34 17.88
C THR A 30 -0.98 4.61 17.28
N GLY A 31 -0.80 4.67 15.96
CA GLY A 31 -0.53 5.92 15.25
C GLY A 31 0.41 6.86 15.96
N ALA A 32 1.66 6.48 16.22
CA ALA A 32 2.60 7.43 16.79
C ALA A 32 3.07 8.39 15.69
N ALA A 33 2.94 9.66 15.96
CA ALA A 33 3.66 10.67 15.21
C ALA A 33 5.15 10.33 15.22
N GLY A 34 5.76 10.19 14.05
CA GLY A 34 7.18 9.91 13.90
C GLY A 34 7.54 8.55 13.29
N CYS A 35 6.60 7.61 13.18
CA CYS A 35 6.78 6.40 12.37
C CYS A 35 6.61 6.68 10.88
N VAL A 36 7.20 5.86 10.04
CA VAL A 36 7.00 5.98 8.59
C VAL A 36 5.59 5.56 8.21
N CYS A 37 5.10 4.47 8.77
CA CYS A 37 3.72 4.04 8.64
C CYS A 37 2.92 4.51 9.85
N MET A 38 2.11 5.55 9.69
CA MET A 38 1.27 6.12 10.72
C MET A 38 -0.17 5.65 10.56
N HIS A 39 -0.81 5.34 11.68
CA HIS A 39 -2.23 4.97 11.72
C HIS A 39 -3.01 5.97 12.57
N ALA A 40 -4.14 6.45 12.08
CA ALA A 40 -5.04 7.28 12.87
C ALA A 40 -5.76 6.43 13.94
N LYS A 41 -5.63 6.82 15.19
CA LYS A 41 -6.33 6.16 16.32
C LYS A 41 -7.82 6.43 16.34
N ASN A 42 -8.23 7.56 15.81
CA ASN A 42 -9.61 8.02 15.95
C ASN A 42 -10.06 8.76 14.69
N PRO A 43 -10.96 8.18 13.88
CA PRO A 43 -11.47 8.83 12.68
C PRO A 43 -12.40 10.01 12.98
N THR A 44 -12.68 10.29 14.25
CA THR A 44 -13.52 11.42 14.65
C THR A 44 -12.69 12.69 14.60
N PRO A 45 -13.07 13.70 13.82
CA PRO A 45 -12.35 14.96 13.79
C PRO A 45 -12.30 15.57 15.20
N PRO A 46 -11.17 16.09 15.64
CA PRO A 46 -11.03 16.67 16.97
C PRO A 46 -11.97 17.85 17.13
N ILE A 47 -12.71 17.86 18.23
CA ILE A 47 -13.61 18.96 18.61
C ILE A 47 -12.83 20.27 18.82
N ASN A 48 -11.54 20.17 19.06
CA ASN A 48 -10.64 21.30 19.24
C ASN A 48 -9.49 21.24 18.20
N PRO A 49 -9.37 22.22 17.29
CA PRO A 49 -8.31 22.25 16.28
C PRO A 49 -6.88 22.39 16.84
N ARG A 50 -6.71 22.58 18.15
CA ARG A 50 -5.42 22.57 18.85
C ARG A 50 -5.05 21.20 19.43
N GLN A 51 -5.96 20.22 19.40
CA GLN A 51 -5.60 18.84 19.71
C GLN A 51 -4.86 18.24 18.54
N SER A 52 -3.84 17.43 18.82
CA SER A 52 -3.06 16.74 17.79
C SER A 52 -4.01 16.01 16.83
N ILE A 53 -3.96 16.39 15.57
CA ILE A 53 -4.62 15.64 14.51
C ILE A 53 -3.86 14.33 14.44
N ASP A 54 -4.54 13.22 14.69
CA ASP A 54 -3.99 11.90 14.42
C ASP A 54 -3.73 11.84 12.92
N CYS A 55 -2.46 11.68 12.55
CA CYS A 55 -2.04 11.61 11.16
C CYS A 55 -2.03 10.16 10.70
N GLU A 56 -2.43 9.96 9.46
CA GLU A 56 -2.39 8.66 8.81
C GLU A 56 -1.53 8.74 7.55
N THR A 57 -0.74 7.69 7.28
CA THR A 57 -0.04 7.58 6.00
C THR A 57 -1.05 7.25 4.92
N THR A 58 -1.39 8.24 4.10
CA THR A 58 -2.44 8.14 3.09
C THR A 58 -1.97 7.52 1.78
N ASN A 59 -0.68 7.56 1.50
CA ASN A 59 -0.08 6.94 0.31
C ASN A 59 1.43 6.75 0.49
N SER A 60 1.96 5.77 -0.24
CA SER A 60 3.40 5.52 -0.37
C SER A 60 3.71 5.05 -1.79
N MET A 61 4.93 5.23 -2.24
CA MET A 61 5.34 4.81 -3.57
C MET A 61 6.81 4.37 -3.57
N ILE A 62 7.11 3.31 -4.31
CA ILE A 62 8.47 2.89 -4.62
C ILE A 62 8.68 3.01 -6.13
N ALA A 63 9.66 3.76 -6.56
CA ALA A 63 10.08 3.82 -7.96
C ALA A 63 11.26 2.87 -8.18
N VAL A 64 11.08 1.89 -9.05
CA VAL A 64 12.13 0.97 -9.50
C VAL A 64 12.69 1.49 -10.81
N LEU A 65 13.87 2.10 -10.75
CA LEU A 65 14.49 2.76 -11.90
C LEU A 65 15.46 1.81 -12.61
N LYS A 66 15.10 1.42 -13.81
CA LYS A 66 15.94 0.61 -14.72
C LYS A 66 15.95 1.25 -16.09
N PRO A 67 17.10 1.31 -16.80
CA PRO A 67 17.14 1.80 -18.16
C PRO A 67 16.14 1.07 -19.06
N GLY A 68 15.17 1.78 -19.61
CA GLY A 68 14.16 1.24 -20.52
C GLY A 68 13.07 0.36 -19.91
N ASP A 69 13.11 0.10 -18.58
CA ASP A 69 12.18 -0.81 -17.90
C ASP A 69 11.86 -0.37 -16.46
N SER A 70 11.62 0.92 -16.26
CA SER A 70 11.23 1.45 -14.96
C SER A 70 9.76 1.21 -14.68
N PHE A 71 9.43 0.92 -13.41
CA PHE A 71 8.05 0.79 -12.94
C PHE A 71 7.91 1.37 -11.53
N ILE A 72 6.68 1.58 -11.12
CA ILE A 72 6.34 2.01 -9.77
C ILE A 72 5.57 0.91 -9.03
N LEU A 73 5.73 0.90 -7.72
CA LEU A 73 4.88 0.14 -6.80
C LEU A 73 4.09 1.14 -5.98
N SER A 74 2.77 0.99 -5.93
CA SER A 74 1.90 1.86 -5.15
C SER A 74 0.79 1.04 -4.50
N PRO A 75 0.47 1.29 -3.23
CA PRO A 75 -0.73 0.77 -2.60
C PRO A 75 -1.94 1.57 -3.10
N GLY A 76 -3.09 0.94 -3.21
CA GLY A 76 -4.31 1.62 -3.61
C GLY A 76 -5.14 2.14 -2.44
N MET A 77 -4.55 2.26 -1.25
CA MET A 77 -5.23 2.62 0.00
C MET A 77 -4.26 3.26 0.99
N SER A 78 -4.77 3.82 2.08
CA SER A 78 -3.96 4.31 3.19
C SER A 78 -3.39 3.16 4.05
N THR A 79 -2.62 3.49 5.07
CA THR A 79 -2.03 2.53 6.00
C THR A 79 -1.15 1.50 5.32
N THR A 80 0.05 1.91 4.96
CA THR A 80 1.01 1.18 4.12
C THR A 80 1.25 -0.29 4.53
N CYS A 81 1.15 -0.59 5.82
CA CYS A 81 1.35 -1.96 6.33
C CYS A 81 0.14 -2.89 6.10
N MET A 82 -1.01 -2.33 5.70
CA MET A 82 -2.23 -3.06 5.36
C MET A 82 -2.52 -3.03 3.85
N ALA A 83 -1.72 -2.33 3.08
CA ALA A 83 -1.93 -2.09 1.67
C ALA A 83 -0.96 -2.90 0.81
N PRO A 84 -1.43 -3.71 -0.14
CA PRO A 84 -0.56 -4.41 -1.07
C PRO A 84 -0.02 -3.45 -2.12
N PHE A 85 1.29 -3.43 -2.32
CA PHE A 85 1.94 -2.64 -3.34
C PHE A 85 1.82 -3.30 -4.70
N GLN A 86 1.09 -2.68 -5.60
CA GLN A 86 0.86 -3.14 -6.97
C GLN A 86 1.87 -2.51 -7.93
N PRO A 87 2.45 -3.28 -8.85
CA PRO A 87 3.34 -2.74 -9.87
C PRO A 87 2.58 -2.10 -11.03
N PHE A 88 3.07 -0.95 -11.49
CA PHE A 88 2.52 -0.19 -12.62
C PHE A 88 3.64 0.32 -13.52
N TRP A 89 3.38 0.35 -14.83
CA TRP A 89 4.22 0.98 -15.85
C TRP A 89 3.46 2.10 -16.52
N PHE A 90 4.12 3.19 -16.84
CA PHE A 90 3.48 4.31 -17.53
C PHE A 90 3.00 3.97 -18.94
N ASP A 91 3.59 2.95 -19.57
CA ASP A 91 3.21 2.46 -20.90
C ASP A 91 2.15 1.34 -20.87
N ALA A 92 1.77 0.88 -19.70
CA ALA A 92 0.77 -0.18 -19.49
C ALA A 92 -0.28 0.22 -18.45
N PHE A 93 -0.45 1.51 -18.22
CA PHE A 93 -1.38 2.05 -17.25
C PHE A 93 -2.68 2.45 -17.93
N SER A 94 -3.75 1.72 -17.66
CA SER A 94 -5.11 2.13 -18.00
C SER A 94 -5.82 2.63 -16.74
N PRO A 95 -5.79 3.94 -16.46
CA PRO A 95 -6.35 4.49 -15.23
C PRO A 95 -7.84 4.15 -15.05
N ASN A 96 -8.56 4.10 -16.15
CA ASN A 96 -10.00 3.87 -16.13
C ASN A 96 -10.41 2.46 -15.71
N GLN A 97 -9.53 1.47 -15.91
CA GLN A 97 -9.81 0.09 -15.53
C GLN A 97 -9.44 -0.22 -14.08
N VAL A 98 -8.42 0.47 -13.54
CA VAL A 98 -7.89 0.19 -12.20
C VAL A 98 -8.39 1.20 -11.17
N PHE A 99 -8.43 2.48 -11.53
CA PHE A 99 -8.75 3.57 -10.60
C PHE A 99 -10.04 4.32 -10.93
N HIS A 100 -10.75 3.92 -11.97
CA HIS A 100 -12.04 4.52 -12.37
C HIS A 100 -12.00 6.06 -12.46
N ILE A 101 -10.90 6.62 -12.98
CA ILE A 101 -10.68 8.08 -13.03
C ILE A 101 -11.79 8.82 -13.75
N ASP A 102 -12.43 8.18 -14.73
CA ASP A 102 -13.58 8.68 -15.47
C ASP A 102 -14.89 8.63 -14.67
N ARG A 103 -14.90 7.97 -13.50
CA ARG A 103 -16.09 7.79 -12.66
C ARG A 103 -15.73 8.07 -11.21
N GLN A 104 -15.77 9.33 -10.82
CA GLN A 104 -15.40 9.77 -9.47
C GLN A 104 -16.14 9.00 -8.36
N GLU A 105 -17.42 8.75 -8.51
CA GLU A 105 -18.22 8.01 -7.51
C GLU A 105 -17.71 6.58 -7.33
N THR A 106 -17.37 5.90 -8.44
CA THR A 106 -16.81 4.54 -8.39
C THR A 106 -15.43 4.51 -7.77
N ALA A 107 -14.58 5.50 -8.08
CA ALA A 107 -13.25 5.64 -7.49
C ALA A 107 -13.33 5.85 -5.96
N ILE A 108 -14.24 6.72 -5.51
CA ILE A 108 -14.47 6.97 -4.09
C ILE A 108 -15.00 5.70 -3.40
N ALA A 109 -15.96 5.00 -3.99
CA ALA A 109 -16.52 3.78 -3.43
C ALA A 109 -15.44 2.68 -3.29
N SER A 110 -14.61 2.48 -4.31
CA SER A 110 -13.49 1.54 -4.27
C SER A 110 -12.46 1.91 -3.19
N TRP A 111 -12.15 3.20 -3.05
CA TRP A 111 -11.25 3.67 -2.00
C TRP A 111 -11.84 3.42 -0.60
N ILE A 112 -13.12 3.77 -0.38
CA ILE A 112 -13.82 3.54 0.90
C ILE A 112 -13.82 2.05 1.25
N ARG A 113 -14.10 1.17 0.28
CA ARG A 113 -14.10 -0.28 0.48
C ARG A 113 -12.74 -0.78 0.98
N ARG A 114 -11.65 -0.27 0.43
CA ARG A 114 -10.29 -0.60 0.87
C ARG A 114 -9.98 -0.06 2.27
N GLU A 115 -10.45 1.15 2.59
CA GLU A 115 -10.29 1.72 3.93
C GLU A 115 -11.07 0.96 5.01
N GLU A 116 -12.11 0.21 4.65
CA GLU A 116 -12.83 -0.67 5.58
C GLU A 116 -11.93 -1.76 6.17
N ILE A 117 -10.91 -2.21 5.45
CA ILE A 117 -9.89 -3.15 5.98
C ILE A 117 -9.15 -2.51 7.17
N ASN A 118 -8.71 -1.25 7.05
CA ASN A 118 -8.03 -0.55 8.12
C ASN A 118 -8.92 -0.46 9.36
N ARG A 119 -10.19 -0.11 9.17
CA ARG A 119 -11.17 -0.05 10.25
C ARG A 119 -11.44 -1.41 10.86
N ALA A 120 -11.59 -2.44 10.02
CA ALA A 120 -11.80 -3.81 10.50
C ALA A 120 -10.61 -4.31 11.34
N ALA A 121 -9.39 -3.93 10.97
CA ALA A 121 -8.19 -4.23 11.72
C ALA A 121 -8.14 -3.49 13.06
N ILE A 122 -8.42 -2.18 13.08
CA ILE A 122 -8.48 -1.35 14.29
C ILE A 122 -9.54 -1.87 15.27
N ASP A 123 -10.69 -2.29 14.73
CA ASP A 123 -11.82 -2.82 15.52
C ASP A 123 -11.59 -4.29 15.96
N GLY A 124 -10.49 -4.93 15.56
CA GLY A 124 -10.18 -6.32 15.86
C GLY A 124 -11.12 -7.33 15.15
N ARG A 125 -11.79 -6.93 14.07
CA ARG A 125 -12.70 -7.77 13.30
C ARG A 125 -11.99 -8.73 12.35
N ILE A 126 -10.72 -8.44 12.01
CA ILE A 126 -9.89 -9.32 11.19
C ILE A 126 -8.60 -9.69 11.93
N PRO A 127 -8.08 -10.90 11.75
CA PRO A 127 -6.79 -11.34 12.29
C PRO A 127 -5.66 -10.69 11.47
N VAL A 128 -5.13 -9.57 11.96
CA VAL A 128 -4.19 -8.68 11.26
C VAL A 128 -2.94 -9.41 10.76
N GLU A 129 -2.38 -10.31 11.57
CA GLU A 129 -1.15 -11.02 11.20
C GLU A 129 -1.38 -12.01 10.05
N GLU A 130 -2.52 -12.69 10.05
CA GLU A 130 -2.91 -13.60 8.95
C GLU A 130 -3.19 -12.82 7.67
N TYR A 131 -3.92 -11.71 7.77
CA TYR A 131 -4.16 -10.79 6.66
C TYR A 131 -2.84 -10.32 6.04
N ARG A 132 -1.92 -9.81 6.89
CA ARG A 132 -0.61 -9.33 6.45
C ARG A 132 0.26 -10.42 5.83
N ALA A 133 0.21 -11.63 6.35
CA ALA A 133 0.96 -12.75 5.80
C ALA A 133 0.50 -13.07 4.38
N GLU A 134 -0.80 -13.19 4.15
CA GLU A 134 -1.38 -13.47 2.84
C GLU A 134 -1.14 -12.29 1.86
N MET A 135 -1.34 -11.06 2.32
CA MET A 135 -1.05 -9.85 1.54
C MET A 135 0.41 -9.82 1.06
N LYS A 136 1.36 -10.09 1.94
CA LYS A 136 2.81 -10.09 1.61
C LYS A 136 3.16 -11.20 0.62
N GLU A 137 2.51 -12.35 0.70
CA GLU A 137 2.72 -13.43 -0.26
C GLU A 137 2.24 -13.05 -1.66
N MET A 138 1.04 -12.50 -1.77
CA MET A 138 0.47 -11.99 -3.00
C MET A 138 1.35 -10.87 -3.61
N GLU A 139 1.73 -9.89 -2.81
CA GLU A 139 2.61 -8.78 -3.21
C GLU A 139 3.96 -9.28 -3.72
N ARG A 140 4.57 -10.23 -3.02
CA ARG A 140 5.85 -10.83 -3.44
C ARG A 140 5.74 -11.52 -4.80
N ALA A 141 4.64 -12.23 -5.05
CA ALA A 141 4.39 -12.85 -6.35
C ALA A 141 4.29 -11.80 -7.46
N TRP A 142 3.59 -10.69 -7.22
CA TRP A 142 3.49 -9.58 -8.18
C TRP A 142 4.83 -8.92 -8.46
N ILE A 143 5.61 -8.62 -7.42
CA ILE A 143 6.93 -7.97 -7.56
C ILE A 143 7.89 -8.88 -8.33
N ASN A 144 7.92 -10.17 -8.03
CA ASN A 144 8.77 -11.12 -8.75
C ASN A 144 8.39 -11.20 -10.25
N ARG A 145 7.10 -11.23 -10.54
CA ARG A 145 6.60 -11.25 -11.93
C ARG A 145 6.90 -9.94 -12.65
N ALA A 146 6.74 -8.80 -11.98
CA ALA A 146 7.02 -7.47 -12.53
C ALA A 146 8.46 -7.30 -13.01
N GLN A 147 9.42 -8.01 -12.41
CA GLN A 147 10.83 -7.92 -12.78
C GLN A 147 11.17 -8.65 -14.08
N THR A 148 10.30 -9.54 -14.55
CA THR A 148 10.55 -10.46 -15.68
C THR A 148 9.48 -10.40 -16.77
N ILE A 149 8.40 -9.68 -16.56
CA ILE A 149 7.27 -9.63 -17.49
C ILE A 149 7.64 -8.91 -18.80
N SER A 150 7.14 -9.44 -19.93
CA SER A 150 7.32 -8.78 -21.22
C SER A 150 6.49 -7.49 -21.29
N ARG A 151 6.94 -6.54 -22.12
CA ARG A 151 6.22 -5.26 -22.29
C ARG A 151 4.80 -5.46 -22.82
N SER A 152 4.58 -6.43 -23.70
CA SER A 152 3.28 -6.77 -24.28
C SER A 152 2.27 -7.27 -23.25
N ASP A 153 2.74 -7.88 -22.16
CA ASP A 153 1.87 -8.53 -21.16
C ASP A 153 1.55 -7.63 -19.96
N ARG A 154 2.21 -6.48 -19.84
CA ARG A 154 2.09 -5.57 -18.69
C ARG A 154 0.67 -5.12 -18.41
N GLN A 155 -0.07 -4.74 -19.46
CA GLN A 155 -1.44 -4.26 -19.28
C GLN A 155 -2.36 -5.36 -18.74
N ILE A 156 -2.22 -6.59 -19.24
CA ILE A 156 -2.98 -7.74 -18.74
C ILE A 156 -2.64 -7.98 -17.28
N PHE A 157 -1.36 -8.00 -16.97
CA PHE A 157 -0.86 -8.22 -15.61
C PHE A 157 -1.34 -7.15 -14.62
N VAL A 158 -1.32 -5.86 -14.99
CA VAL A 158 -1.84 -4.78 -14.14
C VAL A 158 -3.32 -4.97 -13.84
N ASN A 159 -4.10 -5.34 -14.86
CA ASN A 159 -5.54 -5.59 -14.70
C ASN A 159 -5.82 -6.82 -13.81
N GLU A 160 -5.06 -7.90 -13.98
CA GLU A 160 -5.19 -9.11 -13.15
C GLU A 160 -4.86 -8.82 -11.70
N ASN A 161 -3.79 -8.07 -11.42
CA ASN A 161 -3.41 -7.67 -10.06
C ASN A 161 -4.49 -6.79 -9.40
N ALA A 162 -5.07 -5.86 -10.15
CA ALA A 162 -6.15 -5.02 -9.64
C ALA A 162 -7.37 -5.87 -9.23
N LEU A 163 -7.78 -6.80 -10.08
CA LEU A 163 -8.89 -7.72 -9.77
C LEU A 163 -8.55 -8.66 -8.60
N GLN A 164 -7.30 -9.10 -8.49
CA GLN A 164 -6.86 -9.93 -7.38
C GLN A 164 -6.86 -9.14 -6.07
N ALA A 165 -6.45 -7.88 -6.09
CA ALA A 165 -6.50 -7.00 -4.93
C ALA A 165 -7.95 -6.79 -4.44
N GLU A 166 -8.89 -6.53 -5.34
CA GLU A 166 -10.30 -6.38 -4.98
C GLU A 166 -10.86 -7.67 -4.33
N ARG A 167 -10.62 -8.83 -4.95
CA ARG A 167 -11.06 -10.13 -4.40
C ARG A 167 -10.41 -10.43 -3.06
N PHE A 168 -9.17 -10.02 -2.86
CA PHE A 168 -8.49 -10.17 -1.59
C PHE A 168 -9.15 -9.32 -0.50
N ILE A 169 -9.50 -8.06 -0.80
CA ILE A 169 -10.22 -7.17 0.11
C ILE A 169 -11.60 -7.77 0.46
N ASP A 170 -12.36 -8.20 -0.55
CA ASP A 170 -13.69 -8.78 -0.34
C ASP A 170 -13.63 -10.01 0.57
N LYS A 171 -12.69 -10.92 0.34
CA LYS A 171 -12.49 -12.12 1.17
C LYS A 171 -12.35 -11.81 2.67
N TRP A 172 -11.74 -10.68 3.01
CA TRP A 172 -11.45 -10.31 4.40
C TRP A 172 -12.52 -9.42 5.03
N LEU A 173 -13.45 -8.90 4.24
CA LEU A 173 -14.57 -8.08 4.73
C LEU A 173 -15.90 -8.84 4.80
N ASP A 174 -16.03 -9.98 4.09
CA ASP A 174 -17.19 -10.85 4.11
C ASP A 174 -17.08 -11.91 5.24
#